data_05a99777b117ba84b604ee17f202d09d
#
_entry.id   05a99777b117ba84b604ee17f202d09d
#
_cell.length_a   1.000
_cell.length_b   1.000
_cell.length_c   1.000
_cell.angle_alpha   90.00
_cell.angle_beta   90.00
_cell.angle_gamma   90.00
#
_symmetry.space_group_name_H-M   'P 1'
#
loop_
_entity.id
_entity.type
_entity.pdbx_description
1 polymer ?
#
loop_
_entity_poly.entity_id
_entity_poly.type
_entity_poly.pdbx_seq_one_letter_code
_entity_poly.pdbx_strand_id
1 'polypeptide(L)'
;STDIMCYNPIQIINYLEAKLNNVSTIELKALLIEPYYKGFKGKIYPCDTTYKKYIIKGCYETTGTDKIRISELPVGTWTQDYKEFLEGILDAKSSKSKTSKCNDEYVKDFVDMSTDINVDFEVTFYPGILSKLLSEEHEYNINGLEKYLKLYTSQCTTNMHLFNEKEQLNKYDTVYEIVDSYYAIRYDYYDKRKKYIIEKLEHELKVLSAKARFIQYNLDDKIDLRKKSKDAIYKIMEQFKFELGETNDYNYLVKMPMDSVCKENVEKLLNDHELKKNELETICASTLEHMWLKELDALKIAYTEFLETHIKTEDKSKKTKKK
;
A
#
# COMPACT_ATOMS: atom_id res chain seq x y z
N SER A 1 -19.04 4.49 -11.46
CA SER A 1 -17.83 5.22 -11.01
C SER A 1 -17.88 5.37 -9.50
N THR A 2 -16.73 5.52 -8.87
CA THR A 2 -16.59 5.76 -7.43
C THR A 2 -15.64 6.94 -7.20
N ASP A 3 -15.88 7.73 -6.15
CA ASP A 3 -15.11 8.94 -5.82
C ASP A 3 -14.31 8.73 -4.52
N ILE A 4 -13.57 7.61 -4.44
CA ILE A 4 -12.69 7.33 -3.31
C ILE A 4 -11.33 7.97 -3.58
N MET A 5 -10.89 8.86 -2.70
CA MET A 5 -9.56 9.47 -2.77
C MET A 5 -8.46 8.49 -2.34
N CYS A 6 -7.22 8.83 -2.62
CA CYS A 6 -6.07 8.13 -2.04
C CYS A 6 -5.86 8.55 -0.58
N TYR A 7 -5.45 7.60 0.26
CA TYR A 7 -5.21 7.83 1.69
C TYR A 7 -3.80 7.39 2.09
N ASN A 8 -3.31 7.94 3.19
CA ASN A 8 -1.96 7.65 3.67
C ASN A 8 -1.87 6.22 4.21
N PRO A 9 -1.05 5.34 3.62
CA PRO A 9 -0.88 3.97 4.10
C PRO A 9 -0.48 3.87 5.56
N ILE A 10 0.36 4.78 6.07
CA ILE A 10 0.78 4.79 7.48
C ILE A 10 -0.40 5.04 8.41
N GLN A 11 -1.32 5.95 8.05
CA GLN A 11 -2.50 6.21 8.87
C GLN A 11 -3.45 5.00 8.91
N ILE A 12 -3.60 4.30 7.79
CA ILE A 12 -4.39 3.06 7.72
C ILE A 12 -3.73 1.96 8.58
N ILE A 13 -2.40 1.80 8.49
CA ILE A 13 -1.66 0.85 9.31
C ILE A 13 -1.85 1.17 10.80
N ASN A 14 -1.66 2.42 11.21
CA ASN A 14 -1.85 2.84 12.60
C ASN A 14 -3.27 2.57 13.10
N TYR A 15 -4.27 2.77 12.25
CA TYR A 15 -5.67 2.46 12.59
C TYR A 15 -5.89 0.94 12.79
N LEU A 16 -5.33 0.11 11.91
CA LEU A 16 -5.39 -1.34 12.02
C LEU A 16 -4.65 -1.86 13.27
N GLU A 17 -3.46 -1.31 13.56
CA GLU A 17 -2.69 -1.63 14.78
C GLU A 17 -3.49 -1.30 16.05
N ALA A 18 -4.10 -0.09 16.10
CA ALA A 18 -4.92 0.31 17.23
C ALA A 18 -6.14 -0.61 17.41
N LYS A 19 -6.75 -1.05 16.33
CA LYS A 19 -7.89 -1.96 16.33
C LYS A 19 -7.50 -3.36 16.81
N LEU A 20 -6.36 -3.89 16.38
CA LEU A 20 -5.80 -5.17 16.83
C LEU A 20 -5.41 -5.15 18.31
N ASN A 21 -4.97 -4.00 18.82
CA ASN A 21 -4.66 -3.80 20.24
C ASN A 21 -5.90 -3.50 21.09
N ASN A 22 -7.12 -3.60 20.54
CA ASN A 22 -8.39 -3.34 21.23
C ASN A 22 -8.45 -1.95 21.87
N VAL A 23 -7.89 -0.95 21.22
CA VAL A 23 -7.97 0.45 21.64
C VAL A 23 -9.42 0.92 21.66
N SER A 24 -9.78 1.80 22.60
CA SER A 24 -11.15 2.24 22.75
C SER A 24 -11.71 2.90 21.49
N THR A 25 -13.02 2.79 21.28
CA THR A 25 -13.71 3.39 20.12
C THR A 25 -13.53 4.91 20.04
N ILE A 26 -13.33 5.57 21.17
CA ILE A 26 -13.10 7.03 21.23
C ILE A 26 -11.71 7.35 20.65
N GLU A 27 -10.69 6.62 21.09
CA GLU A 27 -9.32 6.80 20.61
C GLU A 27 -9.17 6.39 19.14
N LEU A 28 -9.87 5.34 18.68
CA LEU A 28 -9.92 4.96 17.26
C LEU A 28 -10.47 6.08 16.38
N LYS A 29 -11.55 6.76 16.83
CA LYS A 29 -12.13 7.90 16.11
C LYS A 29 -11.22 9.14 16.10
N ALA A 30 -10.28 9.24 17.03
CA ALA A 30 -9.29 10.31 17.07
C ALA A 30 -8.14 10.08 16.06
N LEU A 31 -7.96 8.86 15.55
CA LEU A 31 -7.01 8.57 14.50
C LEU A 31 -7.58 9.04 13.17
N LEU A 32 -7.08 10.17 12.68
CA LEU A 32 -7.51 10.74 11.40
C LEU A 32 -6.90 9.96 10.24
N ILE A 33 -7.76 9.56 9.29
CA ILE A 33 -7.36 9.05 7.98
C ILE A 33 -7.70 10.14 6.96
N GLU A 34 -6.67 10.86 6.54
CA GLU A 34 -6.82 12.02 5.64
C GLU A 34 -6.44 11.66 4.21
N PRO A 35 -7.06 12.32 3.21
CA PRO A 35 -6.67 12.18 1.82
C PRO A 35 -5.19 12.53 1.63
N TYR A 36 -4.48 11.68 0.90
CA TYR A 36 -3.06 11.79 0.69
C TYR A 36 -2.68 11.38 -0.73
N TYR A 37 -1.89 12.20 -1.39
CA TYR A 37 -1.30 11.89 -2.69
C TYR A 37 0.21 11.98 -2.58
N LYS A 38 0.89 10.86 -2.88
CA LYS A 38 2.35 10.78 -2.79
C LYS A 38 3.02 11.81 -3.70
N GLY A 39 3.96 12.58 -3.15
CA GLY A 39 4.70 13.61 -3.87
C GLY A 39 3.97 14.93 -4.02
N PHE A 40 2.68 15.01 -3.73
CA PHE A 40 1.92 16.25 -3.76
C PHE A 40 2.35 17.19 -2.63
N LYS A 41 2.69 18.42 -2.98
CA LYS A 41 3.22 19.46 -2.04
C LYS A 41 2.15 20.43 -1.60
N GLY A 42 0.98 20.39 -2.23
CA GLY A 42 -0.14 21.28 -1.93
C GLY A 42 -0.84 20.93 -0.63
N LYS A 43 -1.93 21.62 -0.34
CA LYS A 43 -2.72 21.42 0.88
C LYS A 43 -4.05 20.75 0.56
N ILE A 44 -4.43 19.80 1.40
CA ILE A 44 -5.74 19.14 1.33
C ILE A 44 -6.41 19.34 2.68
N TYR A 45 -7.63 19.83 2.69
CA TYR A 45 -8.39 20.01 3.93
C TYR A 45 -9.89 19.89 3.68
N PRO A 46 -10.67 19.45 4.70
CA PRO A 46 -12.11 19.34 4.57
C PRO A 46 -12.77 20.72 4.52
N CYS A 47 -13.85 20.82 3.75
CA CYS A 47 -14.65 22.05 3.67
C CYS A 47 -15.46 22.29 4.97
N ASP A 48 -15.87 21.20 5.62
CA ASP A 48 -16.75 21.22 6.78
C ASP A 48 -16.43 20.07 7.74
N THR A 49 -17.13 20.06 8.86
CA THR A 49 -17.01 19.00 9.88
C THR A 49 -17.58 17.65 9.46
N THR A 50 -18.25 17.58 8.31
CA THR A 50 -18.83 16.32 7.80
C THR A 50 -17.81 15.49 7.05
N TYR A 51 -16.65 16.06 6.68
CA TYR A 51 -15.59 15.40 5.89
C TYR A 51 -16.08 14.78 4.57
N LYS A 52 -17.17 15.32 4.00
CA LYS A 52 -17.76 14.84 2.74
C LYS A 52 -17.26 15.59 1.51
N LYS A 53 -16.61 16.72 1.72
CA LYS A 53 -16.04 17.55 0.65
C LYS A 53 -14.69 18.07 1.09
N TYR A 54 -13.70 17.92 0.22
CA TYR A 54 -12.33 18.39 0.42
C TYR A 54 -11.94 19.42 -0.61
N ILE A 55 -11.13 20.39 -0.20
CA ILE A 55 -10.43 21.33 -1.08
C ILE A 55 -8.99 20.86 -1.22
N ILE A 56 -8.53 20.83 -2.46
CA ILE A 56 -7.15 20.49 -2.82
C ILE A 56 -6.54 21.72 -3.47
N LYS A 57 -5.55 22.32 -2.82
CA LYS A 57 -4.85 23.54 -3.31
C LYS A 57 -3.47 23.18 -3.84
N GLY A 58 -3.10 23.76 -4.98
CA GLY A 58 -1.73 23.81 -5.47
C GLY A 58 -0.82 24.68 -4.60
N CYS A 59 0.45 24.79 -4.99
CA CYS A 59 1.44 25.64 -4.33
C CYS A 59 1.88 26.76 -5.26
N TYR A 60 1.94 27.96 -4.71
CA TYR A 60 2.55 29.13 -5.36
C TYR A 60 3.32 29.97 -4.37
N GLU A 61 4.25 30.75 -4.86
CA GLU A 61 5.07 31.70 -4.12
C GLU A 61 5.06 33.06 -4.82
N THR A 62 5.01 34.14 -4.04
CA THR A 62 5.14 35.52 -4.58
C THR A 62 6.61 35.81 -4.78
N THR A 63 7.04 35.99 -6.03
CA THR A 63 8.47 36.27 -6.38
C THR A 63 8.77 37.75 -6.57
N GLY A 64 7.73 38.60 -6.61
CA GLY A 64 7.86 40.06 -6.76
C GLY A 64 6.55 40.76 -6.42
N THR A 65 6.48 42.07 -6.64
CA THR A 65 5.27 42.88 -6.39
C THR A 65 4.08 42.44 -7.24
N ASP A 66 4.36 42.00 -8.47
CA ASP A 66 3.33 41.64 -9.48
C ASP A 66 3.61 40.28 -10.13
N LYS A 67 4.42 39.41 -9.48
CA LYS A 67 4.83 38.12 -10.01
C LYS A 67 4.61 37.02 -8.98
N ILE A 68 4.13 35.88 -9.47
CA ILE A 68 4.05 34.63 -8.71
C ILE A 68 4.72 33.50 -9.48
N ARG A 69 5.19 32.50 -8.73
CA ARG A 69 5.68 31.24 -9.27
C ARG A 69 4.83 30.10 -8.74
N ILE A 70 4.24 29.34 -9.64
CA ILE A 70 3.42 28.17 -9.32
C ILE A 70 4.32 26.95 -9.39
N SER A 71 4.47 26.25 -8.30
CA SER A 71 5.35 25.07 -8.17
C SER A 71 4.58 23.75 -8.06
N GLU A 72 3.26 23.80 -7.89
CA GLU A 72 2.39 22.62 -7.82
C GLU A 72 0.98 22.99 -8.25
N LEU A 73 0.35 22.13 -9.06
CA LEU A 73 -1.06 22.26 -9.47
C LEU A 73 -1.96 21.40 -8.57
N PRO A 74 -3.25 21.71 -8.44
CA PRO A 74 -4.19 20.87 -7.73
C PRO A 74 -4.26 19.48 -8.36
N VAL A 75 -4.44 18.44 -7.53
CA VAL A 75 -4.56 17.06 -8.02
C VAL A 75 -5.70 16.93 -9.03
N GLY A 76 -5.44 16.26 -10.14
CA GLY A 76 -6.36 16.13 -11.25
C GLY A 76 -6.26 17.22 -12.33
N THR A 77 -5.40 18.21 -12.15
CA THR A 77 -5.11 19.24 -13.16
C THR A 77 -3.81 18.88 -13.89
N TRP A 78 -3.90 18.62 -15.19
CA TRP A 78 -2.73 18.31 -16.02
C TRP A 78 -1.97 19.57 -16.40
N THR A 79 -0.66 19.49 -16.44
CA THR A 79 0.22 20.63 -16.76
C THR A 79 -0.10 21.22 -18.13
N GLN A 80 -0.37 20.38 -19.12
CA GLN A 80 -0.71 20.82 -20.47
C GLN A 80 -2.05 21.57 -20.51
N ASP A 81 -3.09 21.03 -19.86
CA ASP A 81 -4.41 21.67 -19.80
C ASP A 81 -4.33 23.03 -19.08
N TYR A 82 -3.47 23.11 -18.05
CA TYR A 82 -3.25 24.34 -17.32
C TYR A 82 -2.50 25.40 -18.16
N LYS A 83 -1.54 24.96 -18.98
CA LYS A 83 -0.86 25.83 -19.93
C LYS A 83 -1.87 26.41 -20.96
N GLU A 84 -2.71 25.55 -21.55
CA GLU A 84 -3.77 25.99 -22.48
C GLU A 84 -4.75 26.96 -21.81
N PHE A 85 -5.06 26.74 -20.53
CA PHE A 85 -5.86 27.69 -19.76
C PHE A 85 -5.18 29.05 -19.61
N LEU A 86 -3.87 29.11 -19.31
CA LEU A 86 -3.11 30.38 -19.22
C LEU A 86 -2.99 31.08 -20.59
N GLU A 87 -2.74 30.32 -21.65
CA GLU A 87 -2.76 30.83 -23.05
C GLU A 87 -4.11 31.43 -23.38
N GLY A 88 -5.20 30.73 -23.01
CA GLY A 88 -6.56 31.22 -23.20
C GLY A 88 -6.86 32.54 -22.49
N ILE A 89 -6.28 32.77 -21.32
CA ILE A 89 -6.38 34.05 -20.59
C ILE A 89 -5.69 35.18 -21.41
N LEU A 90 -4.53 34.89 -22.03
CA LEU A 90 -3.80 35.89 -22.85
C LEU A 90 -4.48 36.12 -24.17
N ASP A 91 -4.99 35.08 -24.84
CA ASP A 91 -5.65 35.19 -26.16
C ASP A 91 -6.98 35.92 -26.09
N ALA A 92 -7.70 35.81 -24.96
CA ALA A 92 -8.93 36.61 -24.77
C ALA A 92 -8.70 38.13 -24.85
N LYS A 93 -7.44 38.59 -24.66
CA LYS A 93 -7.04 39.97 -24.89
C LYS A 93 -7.00 40.38 -26.40
N SER A 94 -6.59 39.44 -27.27
CA SER A 94 -6.39 39.70 -28.69
C SER A 94 -7.69 39.69 -29.48
N SER A 95 -8.69 38.95 -29.02
CA SER A 95 -10.00 38.86 -29.65
C SER A 95 -10.99 39.83 -28.99
N LYS A 96 -11.27 40.99 -29.60
CA LYS A 96 -12.31 41.95 -29.19
C LYS A 96 -13.75 41.41 -29.33
N SER A 97 -13.98 40.16 -28.96
CA SER A 97 -15.29 39.52 -29.00
C SER A 97 -16.04 39.80 -27.69
N LYS A 98 -17.07 40.62 -27.78
CA LYS A 98 -17.92 41.18 -26.71
C LYS A 98 -18.83 40.14 -25.98
N THR A 99 -18.50 38.88 -25.91
CA THR A 99 -19.46 37.83 -25.43
C THR A 99 -19.06 37.07 -24.19
N SER A 100 -17.95 37.37 -23.51
CA SER A 100 -17.64 36.73 -22.21
C SER A 100 -17.67 37.70 -21.03
N LYS A 101 -18.57 37.45 -20.08
CA LYS A 101 -18.89 38.27 -18.89
C LYS A 101 -17.81 38.31 -17.78
N CYS A 102 -16.57 38.04 -18.06
CA CYS A 102 -15.46 38.12 -17.09
C CYS A 102 -14.19 38.60 -17.82
N ASN A 103 -14.13 39.88 -18.14
CA ASN A 103 -12.97 40.53 -18.75
C ASN A 103 -12.19 41.38 -17.76
N ASP A 104 -11.77 40.80 -16.65
CA ASP A 104 -10.74 41.45 -15.86
C ASP A 104 -9.38 40.96 -16.40
N GLU A 105 -8.70 41.79 -17.17
CA GLU A 105 -7.36 41.54 -17.70
C GLU A 105 -6.33 41.68 -16.59
N TYR A 106 -6.16 40.62 -15.77
CA TYR A 106 -5.26 40.64 -14.62
C TYR A 106 -3.85 40.16 -14.95
N VAL A 107 -3.71 39.16 -15.83
CA VAL A 107 -2.42 38.59 -16.22
C VAL A 107 -1.82 39.36 -17.39
N LYS A 108 -0.57 39.80 -17.24
CA LYS A 108 0.21 40.47 -18.30
C LYS A 108 0.90 39.45 -19.18
N ASP A 109 1.57 38.47 -18.61
CA ASP A 109 2.37 37.48 -19.31
C ASP A 109 2.61 36.25 -18.41
N PHE A 110 2.96 35.12 -18.99
CA PHE A 110 3.46 33.96 -18.23
C PHE A 110 4.62 33.27 -18.96
N VAL A 111 5.46 32.58 -18.17
CA VAL A 111 6.56 31.75 -18.65
C VAL A 111 6.37 30.34 -18.13
N ASP A 112 6.40 29.35 -19.02
CA ASP A 112 6.35 27.94 -18.69
C ASP A 112 7.79 27.38 -18.61
N MET A 113 8.20 27.00 -17.41
CA MET A 113 9.48 26.35 -17.14
C MET A 113 9.28 24.93 -16.64
N SER A 114 8.08 24.38 -16.81
CA SER A 114 7.72 23.03 -16.38
C SER A 114 8.55 21.97 -17.09
N THR A 115 8.73 20.87 -16.43
CA THR A 115 9.41 19.68 -16.95
C THR A 115 8.49 18.47 -16.82
N ASP A 116 8.87 17.31 -17.37
CA ASP A 116 8.09 16.07 -17.27
C ASP A 116 7.79 15.65 -15.82
N ILE A 117 8.56 16.18 -14.85
CA ILE A 117 8.46 15.77 -13.43
C ILE A 117 8.00 16.92 -12.53
N ASN A 118 8.24 18.17 -12.90
CA ASN A 118 7.96 19.33 -12.05
C ASN A 118 7.14 20.38 -12.79
N VAL A 119 6.15 20.90 -12.10
CA VAL A 119 5.38 22.08 -12.51
C VAL A 119 6.19 23.33 -12.13
N ASP A 120 6.28 24.29 -13.05
CA ASP A 120 6.97 25.55 -12.82
C ASP A 120 6.46 26.61 -13.81
N PHE A 121 5.47 27.40 -13.38
CA PHE A 121 4.95 28.53 -14.14
C PHE A 121 5.26 29.84 -13.41
N GLU A 122 5.84 30.80 -14.10
CA GLU A 122 5.95 32.18 -13.62
C GLU A 122 4.85 33.04 -14.29
N VAL A 123 3.95 33.60 -13.49
CA VAL A 123 2.85 34.44 -13.96
C VAL A 123 3.09 35.87 -13.53
N THR A 124 3.03 36.81 -14.48
CA THR A 124 3.21 38.25 -14.27
C THR A 124 1.87 38.96 -14.40
N PHE A 125 1.49 39.72 -13.39
CA PHE A 125 0.26 40.52 -13.36
C PHE A 125 0.51 41.97 -13.76
N TYR A 126 -0.58 42.69 -14.05
CA TYR A 126 -0.50 44.16 -14.12
C TYR A 126 -0.30 44.76 -12.72
N PRO A 127 0.37 45.93 -12.61
CA PRO A 127 0.69 46.55 -11.33
C PRO A 127 -0.52 46.69 -10.39
N GLY A 128 -0.35 46.28 -9.13
CA GLY A 128 -1.35 46.39 -8.08
C GLY A 128 -2.47 45.34 -8.09
N ILE A 129 -2.60 44.55 -9.16
CA ILE A 129 -3.65 43.49 -9.27
C ILE A 129 -3.37 42.34 -8.31
N LEU A 130 -2.11 41.89 -8.20
CA LEU A 130 -1.75 40.78 -7.33
C LEU A 130 -2.14 41.05 -5.88
N SER A 131 -1.85 42.25 -5.37
CA SER A 131 -2.22 42.65 -4.00
C SER A 131 -3.74 42.63 -3.79
N LYS A 132 -4.50 43.10 -4.78
CA LYS A 132 -5.97 43.06 -4.75
C LYS A 132 -6.47 41.61 -4.67
N LEU A 133 -6.01 40.73 -5.56
CA LEU A 133 -6.43 39.33 -5.61
C LEU A 133 -6.06 38.55 -4.35
N LEU A 134 -4.92 38.85 -3.73
CA LEU A 134 -4.49 38.22 -2.47
C LEU A 134 -5.33 38.68 -1.27
N SER A 135 -5.88 39.91 -1.30
CA SER A 135 -6.72 40.45 -0.23
C SER A 135 -8.20 40.04 -0.35
N GLU A 136 -8.61 39.53 -1.49
CA GLU A 136 -9.96 39.02 -1.68
C GLU A 136 -10.12 37.64 -1.04
N GLU A 137 -10.94 37.52 0.00
CA GLU A 137 -11.25 36.25 0.64
C GLU A 137 -12.56 35.70 0.11
N HIS A 138 -12.56 34.41 -0.20
CA HIS A 138 -13.71 33.62 -0.60
C HIS A 138 -13.97 32.50 0.40
N GLU A 139 -15.07 31.78 0.23
CA GLU A 139 -15.39 30.60 1.03
C GLU A 139 -14.23 29.58 1.04
N TYR A 140 -14.14 28.84 2.11
CA TYR A 140 -13.15 27.75 2.28
C TYR A 140 -11.68 28.23 2.27
N ASN A 141 -11.40 29.40 2.82
CA ASN A 141 -10.04 29.97 2.86
C ASN A 141 -9.37 30.08 1.46
N ILE A 142 -10.15 30.29 0.43
CA ILE A 142 -9.67 30.51 -0.94
C ILE A 142 -9.55 32.01 -1.15
N ASN A 143 -8.43 32.48 -1.70
CA ASN A 143 -8.27 33.88 -2.08
C ASN A 143 -8.68 34.12 -3.56
N GLY A 144 -8.81 35.40 -3.93
CA GLY A 144 -9.15 35.77 -5.31
C GLY A 144 -8.16 35.26 -6.34
N LEU A 145 -6.86 35.23 -6.01
CA LEU A 145 -5.81 34.70 -6.87
C LEU A 145 -5.99 33.19 -7.16
N GLU A 146 -6.20 32.41 -6.11
CA GLU A 146 -6.42 30.95 -6.22
C GLU A 146 -7.67 30.64 -7.06
N LYS A 147 -8.71 31.46 -6.90
CA LYS A 147 -9.94 31.33 -7.67
C LYS A 147 -9.75 31.72 -9.14
N TYR A 148 -9.07 32.83 -9.39
CA TYR A 148 -8.83 33.34 -10.74
C TYR A 148 -7.94 32.37 -11.54
N LEU A 149 -6.84 31.90 -10.95
CA LEU A 149 -5.90 30.99 -11.59
C LEU A 149 -6.28 29.52 -11.46
N LYS A 150 -7.46 29.18 -10.92
CA LYS A 150 -7.91 27.80 -10.72
C LYS A 150 -6.88 26.94 -9.97
N LEU A 151 -6.21 27.51 -8.97
CA LEU A 151 -5.21 26.82 -8.15
C LEU A 151 -5.83 25.98 -7.04
N TYR A 152 -7.09 25.65 -7.14
CA TYR A 152 -7.77 24.71 -6.27
C TYR A 152 -8.79 23.86 -7.04
N THR A 153 -9.02 22.67 -6.55
CA THR A 153 -10.11 21.79 -6.95
C THR A 153 -10.90 21.34 -5.74
N SER A 154 -12.11 20.89 -5.94
CA SER A 154 -12.91 20.30 -4.86
C SER A 154 -13.27 18.87 -5.22
N GLN A 155 -13.16 17.96 -4.24
CA GLN A 155 -13.55 16.56 -4.40
C GLN A 155 -14.51 16.15 -3.30
N CYS A 156 -15.58 15.43 -3.68
CA CYS A 156 -16.58 14.93 -2.75
C CYS A 156 -16.38 13.43 -2.50
N THR A 157 -16.67 12.99 -1.29
CA THR A 157 -16.63 11.57 -0.88
C THR A 157 -18.02 10.98 -0.71
N THR A 158 -19.04 11.59 -1.33
CA THR A 158 -20.44 11.13 -1.19
C THR A 158 -20.78 9.91 -2.04
N ASN A 159 -19.94 9.59 -3.01
CA ASN A 159 -20.14 8.50 -3.97
C ASN A 159 -19.04 7.44 -3.81
N MET A 160 -18.86 6.91 -2.60
CA MET A 160 -17.89 5.84 -2.36
C MET A 160 -18.58 4.48 -2.48
N HIS A 161 -18.35 3.80 -3.59
CA HIS A 161 -18.90 2.48 -3.87
C HIS A 161 -17.77 1.49 -4.13
N LEU A 162 -17.79 0.35 -3.44
CA LEU A 162 -16.87 -0.77 -3.64
C LEU A 162 -17.64 -2.09 -3.62
N PHE A 163 -17.05 -3.10 -4.23
CA PHE A 163 -17.55 -4.47 -4.08
C PHE A 163 -17.14 -5.05 -2.73
N ASN A 164 -18.08 -5.73 -2.09
CA ASN A 164 -17.82 -6.50 -0.87
C ASN A 164 -17.24 -7.89 -1.22
N GLU A 165 -16.99 -8.72 -0.19
CA GLU A 165 -16.47 -10.08 -0.32
C GLU A 165 -17.38 -11.05 -1.11
N LYS A 166 -18.64 -10.68 -1.33
CA LYS A 166 -19.63 -11.43 -2.11
C LYS A 166 -19.83 -10.87 -3.51
N GLU A 167 -18.92 -10.00 -3.96
CA GLU A 167 -19.00 -9.33 -5.26
C GLU A 167 -20.26 -8.47 -5.43
N GLN A 168 -20.86 -8.02 -4.32
CA GLN A 168 -22.01 -7.12 -4.32
C GLN A 168 -21.55 -5.68 -4.14
N LEU A 169 -22.13 -4.76 -4.88
CA LEU A 169 -21.81 -3.34 -4.80
C LEU A 169 -22.39 -2.74 -3.53
N ASN A 170 -21.51 -2.25 -2.65
CA ASN A 170 -21.87 -1.56 -1.43
C ASN A 170 -21.47 -0.09 -1.48
N LYS A 171 -22.31 0.75 -0.89
CA LYS A 171 -21.99 2.16 -0.63
C LYS A 171 -21.42 2.29 0.78
N TYR A 172 -20.33 3.04 0.89
CA TYR A 172 -19.69 3.37 2.17
C TYR A 172 -19.79 4.87 2.41
N ASP A 173 -20.12 5.25 3.63
CA ASP A 173 -20.25 6.68 4.00
C ASP A 173 -18.91 7.26 4.49
N THR A 174 -18.01 6.42 4.99
CA THR A 174 -16.70 6.82 5.50
C THR A 174 -15.60 5.83 5.08
N VAL A 175 -14.36 6.31 5.04
CA VAL A 175 -13.18 5.47 4.82
C VAL A 175 -13.02 4.43 5.92
N TYR A 176 -13.39 4.78 7.16
CA TYR A 176 -13.33 3.87 8.30
C TYR A 176 -14.18 2.62 8.08
N GLU A 177 -15.38 2.76 7.51
CA GLU A 177 -16.23 1.62 7.17
C GLU A 177 -15.60 0.67 6.14
N ILE A 178 -14.87 1.24 5.17
CA ILE A 178 -14.13 0.44 4.18
C ILE A 178 -13.03 -0.37 4.88
N VAL A 179 -12.24 0.29 5.73
CA VAL A 179 -11.16 -0.35 6.49
C VAL A 179 -11.71 -1.39 7.46
N ASP A 180 -12.85 -1.11 8.11
CA ASP A 180 -13.50 -2.02 9.04
C ASP A 180 -14.05 -3.27 8.35
N SER A 181 -14.65 -3.11 7.17
CA SER A 181 -15.08 -4.23 6.34
C SER A 181 -13.89 -5.13 5.95
N TYR A 182 -12.79 -4.52 5.50
CA TYR A 182 -11.56 -5.24 5.22
C TYR A 182 -11.00 -5.95 6.46
N TYR A 183 -10.97 -5.27 7.61
CA TYR A 183 -10.47 -5.82 8.87
C TYR A 183 -11.17 -7.10 9.25
N ALA A 184 -12.51 -7.11 9.23
CA ALA A 184 -13.30 -8.28 9.62
C ALA A 184 -12.98 -9.50 8.75
N ILE A 185 -12.96 -9.32 7.42
CA ILE A 185 -12.65 -10.37 6.48
C ILE A 185 -11.21 -10.87 6.65
N ARG A 186 -10.26 -9.95 6.75
CA ARG A 186 -8.85 -10.27 6.89
C ARG A 186 -8.55 -11.04 8.17
N TYR A 187 -9.20 -10.68 9.27
CA TYR A 187 -9.07 -11.36 10.56
C TYR A 187 -9.52 -12.83 10.48
N ASP A 188 -10.68 -13.11 9.84
CA ASP A 188 -11.14 -14.48 9.59
C ASP A 188 -10.15 -15.28 8.74
N TYR A 189 -9.53 -14.63 7.76
CA TYR A 189 -8.52 -15.29 6.93
C TYR A 189 -7.21 -15.57 7.69
N TYR A 190 -6.85 -14.79 8.71
CA TYR A 190 -5.72 -15.13 9.58
C TYR A 190 -5.98 -16.41 10.38
N ASP A 191 -7.20 -16.64 10.86
CA ASP A 191 -7.57 -17.89 11.53
C ASP A 191 -7.44 -19.10 10.58
N LYS A 192 -8.00 -18.99 9.38
CA LYS A 192 -7.88 -20.03 8.35
C LYS A 192 -6.42 -20.28 7.96
N ARG A 193 -5.64 -19.23 7.79
CA ARG A 193 -4.22 -19.30 7.46
C ARG A 193 -3.43 -19.98 8.58
N LYS A 194 -3.68 -19.62 9.84
CA LYS A 194 -3.02 -20.24 11.00
C LYS A 194 -3.29 -21.74 11.04
N LYS A 195 -4.54 -22.17 10.89
CA LYS A 195 -4.93 -23.58 10.82
C LYS A 195 -4.19 -24.31 9.69
N TYR A 196 -4.21 -23.77 8.48
CA TYR A 196 -3.52 -24.36 7.35
C TYR A 196 -2.01 -24.49 7.56
N ILE A 197 -1.35 -23.51 8.15
CA ILE A 197 0.09 -23.57 8.41
C ILE A 197 0.40 -24.64 9.47
N ILE A 198 -0.43 -24.77 10.51
CA ILE A 198 -0.31 -25.82 11.54
C ILE A 198 -0.43 -27.20 10.90
N GLU A 199 -1.48 -27.45 10.13
CA GLU A 199 -1.68 -28.73 9.43
C GLU A 199 -0.51 -29.06 8.50
N LYS A 200 -0.01 -28.08 7.76
CA LYS A 200 1.14 -28.25 6.88
C LYS A 200 2.41 -28.59 7.65
N LEU A 201 2.72 -27.88 8.72
CA LEU A 201 3.90 -28.12 9.54
C LEU A 201 3.83 -29.48 10.26
N GLU A 202 2.67 -29.87 10.77
CA GLU A 202 2.46 -31.20 11.35
C GLU A 202 2.70 -32.32 10.30
N HIS A 203 2.22 -32.14 9.09
CA HIS A 203 2.47 -33.09 8.02
C HIS A 203 3.97 -33.16 7.65
N GLU A 204 4.63 -32.01 7.49
CA GLU A 204 6.08 -31.94 7.23
C GLU A 204 6.90 -32.62 8.35
N LEU A 205 6.54 -32.41 9.62
CA LEU A 205 7.17 -33.06 10.77
C LEU A 205 7.01 -34.58 10.75
N LYS A 206 5.83 -35.08 10.43
CA LYS A 206 5.58 -36.53 10.25
C LYS A 206 6.47 -37.12 9.17
N VAL A 207 6.55 -36.45 8.01
CA VAL A 207 7.41 -36.89 6.90
C VAL A 207 8.88 -36.89 7.28
N LEU A 208 9.39 -35.82 7.94
CA LEU A 208 10.78 -35.73 8.39
C LEU A 208 11.11 -36.81 9.41
N SER A 209 10.22 -37.00 10.41
CA SER A 209 10.36 -38.06 11.41
C SER A 209 10.39 -39.47 10.77
N ALA A 210 9.49 -39.74 9.81
CA ALA A 210 9.45 -41.01 9.09
C ALA A 210 10.75 -41.23 8.28
N LYS A 211 11.26 -40.19 7.59
CA LYS A 211 12.53 -40.27 6.86
C LYS A 211 13.72 -40.57 7.79
N ALA A 212 13.82 -39.84 8.91
CA ALA A 212 14.90 -40.05 9.88
C ALA A 212 14.85 -41.49 10.45
N ARG A 213 13.68 -41.99 10.87
CA ARG A 213 13.49 -43.36 11.34
C ARG A 213 13.84 -44.39 10.27
N PHE A 214 13.44 -44.15 9.03
CA PHE A 214 13.73 -45.06 7.91
C PHE A 214 15.23 -45.17 7.64
N ILE A 215 15.98 -44.06 7.65
CA ILE A 215 17.42 -44.06 7.47
C ILE A 215 18.10 -44.77 8.65
N GLN A 216 17.69 -44.49 9.89
CA GLN A 216 18.23 -45.13 11.05
C GLN A 216 18.02 -46.66 11.06
N TYR A 217 16.82 -47.13 10.66
CA TYR A 217 16.56 -48.56 10.55
C TYR A 217 17.36 -49.26 9.42
N ASN A 218 17.69 -48.53 8.37
CA ASN A 218 18.59 -49.04 7.34
C ASN A 218 20.03 -49.11 7.85
N LEU A 219 20.51 -48.13 8.62
CA LEU A 219 21.87 -48.12 9.21
C LEU A 219 22.02 -49.22 10.31
N ASP A 220 20.94 -49.51 11.02
CA ASP A 220 20.89 -50.56 12.04
C ASP A 220 20.65 -51.97 11.45
N ASP A 221 20.66 -52.12 10.09
CA ASP A 221 20.33 -53.35 9.36
C ASP A 221 18.94 -53.98 9.73
N LYS A 222 18.03 -53.20 10.32
CA LYS A 222 16.68 -53.64 10.65
C LYS A 222 15.76 -53.75 9.45
N ILE A 223 16.01 -52.94 8.42
CA ILE A 223 15.31 -52.91 7.17
C ILE A 223 16.28 -53.16 6.01
N ASP A 224 16.11 -54.28 5.35
CA ASP A 224 16.80 -54.60 4.08
C ASP A 224 15.81 -54.67 2.92
N LEU A 225 15.91 -53.76 1.99
CA LEU A 225 15.06 -53.66 0.80
C LEU A 225 15.64 -54.36 -0.43
N ARG A 226 16.88 -54.86 -0.35
CA ARG A 226 17.56 -55.51 -1.49
C ARG A 226 16.85 -56.75 -1.95
N LYS A 227 16.65 -56.88 -3.26
CA LYS A 227 16.07 -58.08 -3.92
C LYS A 227 14.63 -58.41 -3.50
N LYS A 228 13.87 -57.44 -2.90
CA LYS A 228 12.46 -57.65 -2.52
C LYS A 228 11.50 -57.10 -3.55
N SER A 229 10.32 -57.73 -3.68
CA SER A 229 9.25 -57.22 -4.53
C SER A 229 8.60 -56.00 -3.87
N LYS A 230 7.90 -55.17 -4.67
CA LYS A 230 7.16 -54.01 -4.16
C LYS A 230 6.21 -54.36 -3.03
N ASP A 231 5.46 -55.46 -3.19
CA ASP A 231 4.50 -55.90 -2.18
C ASP A 231 5.16 -56.34 -0.85
N ALA A 232 6.37 -56.92 -0.93
CA ALA A 232 7.15 -57.29 0.23
C ALA A 232 7.68 -56.02 0.95
N ILE A 233 8.06 -54.99 0.19
CA ILE A 233 8.51 -53.70 0.73
C ILE A 233 7.33 -53.03 1.45
N TYR A 234 6.15 -53.00 0.87
CA TYR A 234 4.96 -52.40 1.48
C TYR A 234 4.62 -53.08 2.81
N LYS A 235 4.65 -54.44 2.87
CA LYS A 235 4.44 -55.16 4.11
C LYS A 235 5.45 -54.82 5.21
N ILE A 236 6.71 -54.62 4.84
CA ILE A 236 7.76 -54.19 5.78
C ILE A 236 7.45 -52.81 6.31
N MET A 237 7.07 -51.83 5.45
CA MET A 237 6.73 -50.47 5.85
C MET A 237 5.53 -50.47 6.80
N GLU A 238 4.50 -51.28 6.57
CA GLU A 238 3.36 -51.46 7.47
C GLU A 238 3.79 -52.09 8.80
N GLN A 239 4.65 -53.07 8.79
CA GLN A 239 5.17 -53.74 9.99
C GLN A 239 5.89 -52.75 10.92
N PHE A 240 6.68 -51.83 10.33
CA PHE A 240 7.38 -50.76 11.10
C PHE A 240 6.51 -49.51 11.33
N LYS A 241 5.21 -49.56 10.99
CA LYS A 241 4.22 -48.49 11.19
C LYS A 241 4.67 -47.15 10.56
N PHE A 242 5.13 -47.21 9.32
CA PHE A 242 5.32 -46.01 8.51
C PHE A 242 3.99 -45.56 7.94
N GLU A 243 3.75 -44.25 7.97
CA GLU A 243 2.55 -43.66 7.38
C GLU A 243 2.69 -43.55 5.85
N LEU A 244 1.58 -43.63 5.15
CA LEU A 244 1.50 -43.42 3.72
C LEU A 244 1.80 -41.95 3.40
N GLY A 245 2.51 -41.68 2.32
CA GLY A 245 2.72 -40.34 1.80
C GLY A 245 1.47 -39.73 1.14
N GLU A 246 1.59 -38.51 0.64
CA GLU A 246 0.50 -37.77 -0.04
C GLU A 246 -0.12 -38.53 -1.22
N THR A 247 0.68 -39.33 -1.91
CA THR A 247 0.25 -40.17 -3.03
C THR A 247 -0.29 -41.56 -2.61
N ASN A 248 -0.57 -41.76 -1.35
CA ASN A 248 -1.04 -43.04 -0.78
C ASN A 248 -0.04 -44.17 -1.04
N ASP A 249 1.24 -43.88 -1.06
CA ASP A 249 2.33 -44.82 -1.25
C ASP A 249 3.52 -44.52 -0.29
N TYR A 250 4.53 -45.42 -0.29
CA TYR A 250 5.77 -45.25 0.46
C TYR A 250 6.92 -44.70 -0.41
N ASN A 251 6.64 -44.16 -1.61
CA ASN A 251 7.65 -43.67 -2.53
C ASN A 251 8.57 -42.62 -1.91
N TYR A 252 8.07 -41.79 -0.99
CA TYR A 252 8.86 -40.76 -0.32
C TYR A 252 9.98 -41.32 0.58
N LEU A 253 9.90 -42.59 0.97
CA LEU A 253 10.94 -43.35 1.70
C LEU A 253 11.78 -44.21 0.74
N VAL A 254 11.11 -44.99 -0.10
CA VAL A 254 11.76 -46.04 -0.93
C VAL A 254 12.58 -45.44 -2.09
N LYS A 255 12.18 -44.28 -2.61
CA LYS A 255 12.90 -43.58 -3.69
C LYS A 255 13.98 -42.60 -3.18
N MET A 256 14.35 -42.67 -1.92
CA MET A 256 15.45 -41.83 -1.43
C MET A 256 16.77 -42.25 -2.09
N PRO A 257 17.59 -41.28 -2.50
CA PRO A 257 18.95 -41.56 -3.05
C PRO A 257 19.80 -42.32 -2.03
N MET A 258 20.66 -43.25 -2.49
CA MET A 258 21.52 -44.06 -1.62
C MET A 258 22.46 -43.19 -0.77
N ASP A 259 22.92 -42.07 -1.29
CA ASP A 259 23.74 -41.06 -0.59
C ASP A 259 23.01 -40.40 0.59
N SER A 260 21.67 -40.48 0.60
CA SER A 260 20.85 -39.96 1.70
C SER A 260 20.93 -40.84 2.97
N VAL A 261 21.40 -42.08 2.84
CA VAL A 261 21.50 -43.03 3.93
C VAL A 261 22.85 -42.92 4.63
N CYS A 262 23.27 -41.71 5.01
CA CYS A 262 24.50 -41.42 5.74
C CYS A 262 24.16 -40.80 7.11
N LYS A 263 25.04 -40.99 8.09
CA LYS A 263 24.87 -40.42 9.43
C LYS A 263 24.72 -38.90 9.41
N GLU A 264 25.47 -38.23 8.55
CA GLU A 264 25.42 -36.77 8.38
C GLU A 264 24.03 -36.28 7.93
N ASN A 265 23.33 -37.06 7.09
CA ASN A 265 21.99 -36.72 6.66
C ASN A 265 20.95 -36.97 7.74
N VAL A 266 21.16 -37.95 8.63
CA VAL A 266 20.30 -38.13 9.82
C VAL A 266 20.40 -36.92 10.75
N GLU A 267 21.60 -36.43 11.02
CA GLU A 267 21.80 -35.24 11.84
C GLU A 267 21.13 -34.00 11.21
N LYS A 268 21.26 -33.83 9.90
CA LYS A 268 20.61 -32.75 9.16
C LYS A 268 19.08 -32.82 9.25
N LEU A 269 18.51 -34.03 9.03
CA LEU A 269 17.07 -34.23 9.15
C LEU A 269 16.54 -34.01 10.58
N LEU A 270 17.32 -34.36 11.58
CA LEU A 270 16.99 -34.11 12.99
C LEU A 270 17.00 -32.60 13.30
N ASN A 271 17.99 -31.88 12.80
CA ASN A 271 18.06 -30.42 12.93
C ASN A 271 16.88 -29.76 12.21
N ASP A 272 16.56 -30.17 10.98
CA ASP A 272 15.41 -29.67 10.23
C ASP A 272 14.09 -29.97 10.95
N HIS A 273 13.99 -31.16 11.54
CA HIS A 273 12.82 -31.54 12.37
C HIS A 273 12.68 -30.64 13.59
N GLU A 274 13.78 -30.37 14.31
CA GLU A 274 13.79 -29.49 15.47
C GLU A 274 13.43 -28.05 15.11
N LEU A 275 13.98 -27.52 14.01
CA LEU A 275 13.62 -26.20 13.50
C LEU A 275 12.11 -26.10 13.16
N LYS A 276 11.57 -27.09 12.46
CA LYS A 276 10.15 -27.14 12.13
C LYS A 276 9.26 -27.31 13.36
N LYS A 277 9.70 -28.05 14.35
CA LYS A 277 9.00 -28.18 15.62
C LYS A 277 8.93 -26.85 16.37
N ASN A 278 10.04 -26.13 16.45
CA ASN A 278 10.10 -24.81 17.07
C ASN A 278 9.22 -23.78 16.30
N GLU A 279 9.17 -23.88 14.97
CA GLU A 279 8.29 -23.06 14.13
C GLU A 279 6.82 -23.36 14.46
N LEU A 280 6.43 -24.63 14.54
CA LEU A 280 5.08 -25.05 14.91
C LEU A 280 4.69 -24.56 16.31
N GLU A 281 5.55 -24.73 17.31
CA GLU A 281 5.31 -24.26 18.67
C GLU A 281 5.12 -22.73 18.71
N THR A 282 5.94 -21.99 17.95
CA THR A 282 5.85 -20.53 17.85
C THR A 282 4.51 -20.11 17.24
N ILE A 283 4.07 -20.78 16.17
CA ILE A 283 2.80 -20.45 15.50
C ILE A 283 1.61 -20.83 16.37
N CYS A 284 1.66 -21.97 17.05
CA CYS A 284 0.60 -22.38 17.99
C CYS A 284 0.44 -21.38 19.12
N ALA A 285 1.55 -20.91 19.70
CA ALA A 285 1.57 -19.93 20.79
C ALA A 285 1.18 -18.51 20.36
N SER A 286 1.37 -18.15 19.09
CA SER A 286 1.05 -16.81 18.56
C SER A 286 -0.45 -16.59 18.48
N THR A 287 -0.93 -15.40 18.88
CA THR A 287 -2.32 -14.98 18.63
C THR A 287 -2.49 -14.48 17.19
N LEU A 288 -3.73 -14.38 16.70
CA LEU A 288 -4.01 -13.86 15.36
C LEU A 288 -3.59 -12.41 15.24
N GLU A 289 -3.84 -11.63 16.30
CA GLU A 289 -3.44 -10.23 16.41
C GLU A 289 -1.93 -10.08 16.30
N HIS A 290 -1.16 -10.91 17.03
CA HIS A 290 0.30 -10.85 16.99
C HIS A 290 0.86 -11.18 15.61
N MET A 291 0.28 -12.16 14.92
CA MET A 291 0.69 -12.51 13.56
C MET A 291 0.47 -11.32 12.60
N TRP A 292 -0.68 -10.65 12.71
CA TRP A 292 -1.00 -9.51 11.84
C TRP A 292 -0.17 -8.28 12.20
N LEU A 293 0.00 -7.95 13.48
CA LEU A 293 0.84 -6.85 13.95
C LEU A 293 2.28 -6.98 13.42
N LYS A 294 2.87 -8.16 13.49
CA LYS A 294 4.22 -8.42 12.96
C LYS A 294 4.32 -8.12 11.45
N GLU A 295 3.29 -8.47 10.68
CA GLU A 295 3.26 -8.17 9.24
C GLU A 295 3.03 -6.68 8.96
N LEU A 296 2.23 -5.98 9.79
CA LEU A 296 2.05 -4.53 9.69
C LEU A 296 3.33 -3.77 10.01
N ASP A 297 4.08 -4.19 11.02
CA ASP A 297 5.40 -3.61 11.35
C ASP A 297 6.38 -3.77 10.18
N ALA A 298 6.46 -4.97 9.59
CA ALA A 298 7.31 -5.22 8.43
C ALA A 298 6.90 -4.35 7.23
N LEU A 299 5.60 -4.20 6.98
CA LEU A 299 5.07 -3.33 5.92
C LEU A 299 5.42 -1.86 6.19
N LYS A 300 5.32 -1.39 7.43
CA LYS A 300 5.62 -0.02 7.84
C LYS A 300 7.09 0.32 7.60
N ILE A 301 8.00 -0.59 7.95
CA ILE A 301 9.44 -0.45 7.69
C ILE A 301 9.71 -0.38 6.19
N ALA A 302 9.21 -1.35 5.41
CA ALA A 302 9.40 -1.40 3.97
C ALA A 302 8.82 -0.17 3.24
N TYR A 303 7.66 0.33 3.69
CA TYR A 303 7.06 1.52 3.12
C TYR A 303 7.87 2.79 3.45
N THR A 304 8.45 2.87 4.65
CA THR A 304 9.31 4.00 5.05
C THR A 304 10.59 4.03 4.20
N GLU A 305 11.23 2.88 3.99
CA GLU A 305 12.41 2.76 3.12
C GLU A 305 12.08 3.12 1.66
N PHE A 306 10.90 2.71 1.18
CA PHE A 306 10.41 3.08 -0.13
C PHE A 306 10.26 4.61 -0.29
N LEU A 307 9.69 5.29 0.70
CA LEU A 307 9.56 6.76 0.68
C LEU A 307 10.92 7.45 0.66
N GLU A 308 11.87 7.01 1.49
CA GLU A 308 13.22 7.59 1.54
C GLU A 308 13.98 7.40 0.21
N THR A 309 13.82 6.25 -0.44
CA THR A 309 14.48 5.96 -1.72
C THR A 309 13.96 6.89 -2.81
N HIS A 310 12.67 7.16 -2.82
CA HIS A 310 12.06 8.10 -3.76
C HIS A 310 12.52 9.54 -3.56
N ILE A 311 12.61 10.01 -2.32
CA ILE A 311 13.10 11.36 -2.00
C ILE A 311 14.55 11.52 -2.48
N LYS A 312 15.42 10.53 -2.24
CA LYS A 312 16.81 10.53 -2.69
C LYS A 312 16.95 10.55 -4.23
N THR A 313 16.01 9.94 -4.94
CA THR A 313 16.01 9.93 -6.41
C THR A 313 15.58 11.29 -6.98
N GLU A 314 14.59 11.93 -6.37
CA GLU A 314 14.16 13.29 -6.73
C GLU A 314 15.25 14.34 -6.48
N ASP A 315 15.98 14.25 -5.37
CA ASP A 315 17.09 15.17 -5.06
C ASP A 315 18.31 14.98 -5.98
N LYS A 316 18.60 13.77 -6.42
CA LYS A 316 19.63 13.50 -7.42
C LYS A 316 19.29 14.10 -8.77
N SER A 317 18.05 14.02 -9.22
CA SER A 317 17.59 14.61 -10.48
C SER A 317 17.66 16.14 -10.47
N LYS A 318 17.46 16.77 -9.30
CA LYS A 318 17.63 18.23 -9.12
C LYS A 318 19.08 18.70 -9.17
N LYS A 319 20.03 17.89 -8.66
CA LYS A 319 21.47 18.21 -8.66
C LYS A 319 22.12 18.06 -10.03
N THR A 320 21.66 17.14 -10.85
CA THR A 320 22.19 16.91 -12.22
C THR A 320 21.82 18.04 -13.20
N LYS A 321 20.73 18.79 -12.93
CA LYS A 321 20.27 19.92 -13.76
C LYS A 321 20.89 21.28 -13.36
N LYS A 322 21.68 21.35 -12.27
CA LYS A 322 22.42 22.57 -11.85
C LYS A 322 23.89 22.59 -12.28
N LYS A 323 24.34 21.61 -13.04
CA LYS A 323 25.62 21.58 -13.74
C LYS A 323 25.37 21.76 -15.25
#